data_8dea518581653af06646b3d5b4281281
#
_entry.id   8dea518581653af06646b3d5b4281281
#
_cell.length_a   1.000
_cell.length_b   1.000
_cell.length_c   1.000
_cell.angle_alpha   90.00
_cell.angle_beta   90.00
_cell.angle_gamma   90.00
#
_symmetry.space_group_name_H-M   'P 1'
#
loop_
_entity.id
_entity.type
_entity.pdbx_description
1 polymer ?
#
loop_
_entity_poly.entity_id
_entity_poly.type
_entity_poly.pdbx_seq_one_letter_code
_entity_poly.pdbx_strand_id
1 'polypeptide(L)'
;MRNFATDFHAKKNKTIVDMNIAELYNIFTSHPTVTTDSRECPEGSIFFALKGASFNGNAFAAKALEQGCAYAVVDEAQYAVQGDSRYILTDNCLDTLQQLARHHRRTLGTKIVGVTGTNGKTTTKELIATVLAEKYNVLYTQGNFNNHIGVPKTLLRLTREHQVAVVEMGANHPGEIKALTDIVEPDYGIITNVGMAHLEGFGSLEGVLHTKGELYDYLRSHNGTAFIHHDNKLLRGIAQGLHLVEYGSADNATLCAGGEVTACNPLLSFRWRHGNGEWHHVDTHLIGSYNISNMLAAACIGLYMGVDMPQIDHALASYVPTNNRSELVQTAHNRLIVDAYNANPTSMKAAIDNFMLIDHPHKMVILGDMKELGAASTEQHDKMAALIDSCHFDEVWLVGSEFAKTSCHARKFADVEEVKAEIGRHAPHDRCILVKGSNSTRLAQLKDLL
;
A
#
# COMPACT_ATOMS: atom_id res chain seq x y z
N MET A 1 31.30 -55.22 -35.02
CA MET A 1 30.79 -55.29 -33.65
C MET A 1 31.12 -53.97 -32.94
N ARG A 2 30.18 -53.01 -32.94
CA ARG A 2 30.28 -51.73 -32.19
C ARG A 2 29.36 -51.80 -31.02
N ASN A 3 29.94 -51.50 -29.85
CA ASN A 3 29.28 -51.60 -28.54
C ASN A 3 28.00 -50.78 -28.40
N PHE A 4 26.87 -51.44 -28.19
CA PHE A 4 25.59 -50.90 -27.73
C PHE A 4 25.49 -50.96 -26.20
N ALA A 5 26.38 -50.35 -25.46
CA ALA A 5 26.38 -50.48 -24.01
C ALA A 5 26.66 -49.18 -23.23
N THR A 6 26.51 -48.00 -23.85
CA THR A 6 26.81 -46.71 -23.18
C THR A 6 25.65 -45.72 -23.14
N ASP A 7 24.46 -46.06 -23.66
CA ASP A 7 23.32 -45.12 -23.68
C ASP A 7 22.21 -45.41 -22.64
N PHE A 8 22.43 -46.33 -21.70
CA PHE A 8 21.40 -46.74 -20.70
C PHE A 8 21.61 -46.15 -19.30
N HIS A 9 22.67 -45.37 -19.06
CA HIS A 9 22.96 -44.79 -17.73
C HIS A 9 22.68 -43.31 -17.57
N ALA A 10 22.23 -42.58 -18.62
CA ALA A 10 21.93 -41.16 -18.56
C ALA A 10 20.45 -40.80 -18.30
N LYS A 11 19.56 -41.78 -18.06
CA LYS A 11 18.11 -41.56 -17.88
C LYS A 11 17.56 -41.94 -16.49
N LYS A 12 18.37 -42.04 -15.46
CA LYS A 12 17.92 -42.51 -14.12
C LYS A 12 18.14 -41.51 -12.98
N ASN A 13 18.37 -40.22 -13.18
CA ASN A 13 18.47 -39.26 -12.11
C ASN A 13 17.75 -37.94 -12.41
N LYS A 14 16.55 -37.97 -13.01
CA LYS A 14 15.67 -36.81 -13.14
C LYS A 14 14.47 -37.01 -12.19
N THR A 15 14.66 -36.82 -10.91
CA THR A 15 13.57 -36.91 -9.92
C THR A 15 13.51 -35.71 -8.99
N ILE A 16 14.27 -34.66 -9.28
CA ILE A 16 14.06 -33.29 -8.80
C ILE A 16 13.83 -32.52 -10.09
N VAL A 17 12.65 -31.95 -10.26
CA VAL A 17 12.25 -31.33 -11.54
C VAL A 17 12.82 -29.93 -11.58
N ASP A 18 13.85 -29.75 -12.40
CA ASP A 18 14.26 -28.43 -12.87
C ASP A 18 13.17 -27.97 -13.85
N MET A 19 12.15 -27.28 -13.32
CA MET A 19 10.90 -26.96 -13.98
C MET A 19 10.94 -25.54 -14.52
N ASN A 20 10.65 -25.36 -15.81
CA ASN A 20 10.51 -24.03 -16.37
C ASN A 20 9.18 -23.37 -15.94
N ILE A 21 9.07 -22.03 -16.08
CA ILE A 21 7.90 -21.26 -15.64
C ILE A 21 6.61 -21.71 -16.32
N ALA A 22 6.64 -22.15 -17.59
CA ALA A 22 5.43 -22.61 -18.29
C ALA A 22 4.93 -23.94 -17.73
N GLU A 23 5.82 -24.85 -17.33
CA GLU A 23 5.46 -26.10 -16.65
C GLU A 23 4.89 -25.83 -15.25
N LEU A 24 5.53 -24.94 -14.47
CA LEU A 24 5.01 -24.51 -13.17
C LEU A 24 3.65 -23.81 -13.30
N TYR A 25 3.44 -23.05 -14.36
CA TYR A 25 2.16 -22.40 -14.64
C TYR A 25 1.04 -23.43 -14.90
N ASN A 26 1.32 -24.55 -15.57
CA ASN A 26 0.33 -25.62 -15.74
C ASN A 26 -0.07 -26.23 -14.38
N ILE A 27 0.87 -26.40 -13.45
CA ILE A 27 0.56 -26.82 -12.07
C ILE A 27 -0.28 -25.75 -11.38
N PHE A 28 0.12 -24.47 -11.48
CA PHE A 28 -0.61 -23.35 -10.88
C PHE A 28 -2.06 -23.26 -11.38
N THR A 29 -2.32 -23.50 -12.67
CA THR A 29 -3.70 -23.46 -13.19
C THR A 29 -4.62 -24.54 -12.58
N SER A 30 -4.05 -25.65 -12.13
CA SER A 30 -4.77 -26.71 -11.41
C SER A 30 -4.81 -26.49 -9.89
N HIS A 31 -3.89 -25.69 -9.36
CA HIS A 31 -3.70 -25.36 -7.95
C HIS A 31 -3.55 -23.85 -7.78
N PRO A 32 -4.61 -23.03 -8.03
CA PRO A 32 -4.48 -21.58 -8.22
C PRO A 32 -4.29 -20.78 -6.91
N THR A 33 -3.92 -21.47 -5.84
CA THR A 33 -3.64 -20.82 -4.55
C THR A 33 -2.17 -20.99 -4.20
N VAL A 34 -1.52 -19.88 -3.82
CA VAL A 34 -0.13 -19.90 -3.36
C VAL A 34 -0.04 -19.41 -1.91
N THR A 35 0.86 -20.00 -1.16
CA THR A 35 1.22 -19.54 0.18
C THR A 35 2.73 -19.44 0.35
N THR A 36 3.17 -18.50 1.18
CA THR A 36 4.56 -18.33 1.60
C THR A 36 4.70 -18.49 3.11
N ASP A 37 3.59 -18.82 3.80
CA ASP A 37 3.55 -19.04 5.24
C ASP A 37 3.18 -20.48 5.55
N SER A 38 4.12 -21.23 6.15
CA SER A 38 3.92 -22.61 6.53
C SER A 38 2.95 -22.83 7.69
N ARG A 39 2.41 -21.78 8.27
CA ARG A 39 1.36 -21.84 9.31
C ARG A 39 -0.05 -21.73 8.70
N GLU A 40 -0.12 -21.26 7.45
CA GLU A 40 -1.35 -21.09 6.67
C GLU A 40 -1.19 -21.84 5.33
N CYS A 41 -1.52 -23.11 5.32
CA CYS A 41 -1.43 -24.01 4.17
C CYS A 41 -2.84 -24.38 3.68
N PRO A 42 -3.49 -23.56 2.84
CA PRO A 42 -4.77 -23.93 2.24
C PRO A 42 -4.67 -25.26 1.49
N GLU A 43 -5.68 -26.10 1.59
CA GLU A 43 -5.71 -27.40 0.93
C GLU A 43 -5.48 -27.25 -0.59
N GLY A 44 -4.58 -28.04 -1.13
CA GLY A 44 -4.24 -28.02 -2.55
C GLY A 44 -3.39 -26.84 -3.01
N SER A 45 -2.91 -25.97 -2.12
CA SER A 45 -2.08 -24.81 -2.48
C SER A 45 -0.65 -25.19 -2.86
N ILE A 46 0.08 -24.24 -3.44
CA ILE A 46 1.52 -24.33 -3.73
C ILE A 46 2.26 -23.49 -2.69
N PHE A 47 3.11 -24.12 -1.89
CA PHE A 47 3.97 -23.45 -0.93
C PHE A 47 5.27 -22.97 -1.60
N PHE A 48 5.60 -21.70 -1.46
CA PHE A 48 6.89 -21.13 -1.87
C PHE A 48 7.78 -20.92 -0.65
N ALA A 49 8.89 -21.65 -0.59
CA ALA A 49 9.80 -21.69 0.55
C ALA A 49 10.77 -20.49 0.56
N LEU A 50 10.24 -19.29 0.84
CA LEU A 50 11.04 -18.07 0.84
C LEU A 50 12.04 -18.04 1.99
N LYS A 51 13.17 -17.40 1.77
CA LYS A 51 14.18 -17.10 2.80
C LYS A 51 13.99 -15.68 3.33
N GLY A 52 14.04 -15.54 4.64
CA GLY A 52 14.08 -14.26 5.33
C GLY A 52 15.41 -14.05 6.04
N ALA A 53 15.64 -12.88 6.62
CA ALA A 53 16.87 -12.56 7.33
C ALA A 53 17.15 -13.49 8.54
N SER A 54 16.10 -14.05 9.16
CA SER A 54 16.20 -14.87 10.38
C SER A 54 15.61 -16.27 10.23
N PHE A 55 15.12 -16.66 9.04
CA PHE A 55 14.55 -17.99 8.82
C PHE A 55 14.81 -18.47 7.39
N ASN A 56 14.79 -19.82 7.23
CA ASN A 56 14.86 -20.48 5.93
C ASN A 56 13.56 -21.25 5.68
N GLY A 57 12.75 -20.77 4.72
CA GLY A 57 11.47 -21.37 4.36
C GLY A 57 11.59 -22.81 3.87
N ASN A 58 12.73 -23.20 3.28
CA ASN A 58 12.98 -24.55 2.78
C ASN A 58 12.81 -25.61 3.89
N ALA A 59 13.19 -25.30 5.12
CA ALA A 59 13.06 -26.21 6.27
C ALA A 59 11.58 -26.56 6.60
N PHE A 60 10.64 -25.80 6.10
CA PHE A 60 9.19 -26.00 6.35
C PHE A 60 8.47 -26.66 5.18
N ALA A 61 9.15 -27.02 4.08
CA ALA A 61 8.52 -27.57 2.89
C ALA A 61 7.79 -28.89 3.18
N ALA A 62 8.40 -29.83 3.90
CA ALA A 62 7.79 -31.09 4.30
C ALA A 62 6.52 -30.85 5.14
N LYS A 63 6.60 -29.96 6.12
CA LYS A 63 5.47 -29.61 6.98
C LYS A 63 4.33 -28.99 6.18
N ALA A 64 4.62 -28.11 5.21
CA ALA A 64 3.60 -27.51 4.36
C ALA A 64 2.84 -28.56 3.53
N LEU A 65 3.55 -29.55 2.98
CA LEU A 65 2.94 -30.69 2.28
C LEU A 65 2.08 -31.58 3.21
N GLU A 66 2.53 -31.80 4.46
CA GLU A 66 1.76 -32.52 5.48
C GLU A 66 0.49 -31.77 5.89
N GLN A 67 0.50 -30.45 5.84
CA GLN A 67 -0.62 -29.58 6.20
C GLN A 67 -1.62 -29.32 5.07
N GLY A 68 -1.43 -29.94 3.88
CA GLY A 68 -2.40 -29.88 2.79
C GLY A 68 -1.94 -29.15 1.53
N CYS A 69 -0.73 -28.56 1.51
CA CYS A 69 -0.18 -28.04 0.24
C CYS A 69 0.02 -29.19 -0.76
N ALA A 70 -0.40 -28.99 -2.02
CA ALA A 70 -0.20 -29.96 -3.09
C ALA A 70 1.26 -30.03 -3.54
N TYR A 71 1.95 -28.88 -3.55
CA TYR A 71 3.35 -28.75 -3.99
C TYR A 71 4.12 -27.81 -3.08
N ALA A 72 5.45 -28.02 -3.03
CA ALA A 72 6.39 -27.14 -2.37
C ALA A 72 7.52 -26.76 -3.33
N VAL A 73 7.65 -25.45 -3.61
CA VAL A 73 8.76 -24.87 -4.37
C VAL A 73 9.89 -24.57 -3.40
N VAL A 74 11.05 -25.16 -3.65
CA VAL A 74 12.26 -25.06 -2.81
C VAL A 74 13.47 -24.66 -3.65
N ASP A 75 14.44 -23.98 -3.07
CA ASP A 75 15.71 -23.59 -3.74
C ASP A 75 16.96 -24.21 -3.08
N GLU A 76 16.76 -25.18 -2.19
CA GLU A 76 17.84 -25.97 -1.58
C GLU A 76 17.49 -27.47 -1.68
N ALA A 77 18.24 -28.18 -2.53
CA ALA A 77 18.00 -29.59 -2.85
C ALA A 77 17.97 -30.53 -1.64
N GLN A 78 18.65 -30.18 -0.56
CA GLN A 78 18.69 -30.96 0.68
C GLN A 78 17.34 -31.05 1.39
N TYR A 79 16.39 -30.12 1.13
CA TYR A 79 15.06 -30.13 1.70
C TYR A 79 14.02 -30.79 0.79
N ALA A 80 14.39 -31.16 -0.42
CA ALA A 80 13.53 -31.93 -1.32
C ALA A 80 13.68 -33.42 -1.04
N VAL A 81 12.55 -34.13 -0.90
CA VAL A 81 12.57 -35.59 -0.74
C VAL A 81 12.77 -36.23 -2.10
N GLN A 82 13.84 -37.00 -2.25
CA GLN A 82 14.14 -37.70 -3.49
C GLN A 82 13.01 -38.69 -3.87
N GLY A 83 12.47 -38.56 -5.08
CA GLY A 83 11.38 -39.41 -5.58
C GLY A 83 9.97 -38.91 -5.26
N ASP A 84 9.84 -37.83 -4.48
CA ASP A 84 8.54 -37.19 -4.26
C ASP A 84 8.36 -36.02 -5.26
N SER A 85 7.46 -36.21 -6.23
CA SER A 85 7.18 -35.24 -7.29
C SER A 85 6.45 -33.98 -6.83
N ARG A 86 6.07 -33.89 -5.56
CA ARG A 86 5.46 -32.69 -4.98
C ARG A 86 6.50 -31.59 -4.69
N TYR A 87 7.78 -31.93 -4.64
CA TYR A 87 8.86 -30.95 -4.51
C TYR A 87 9.30 -30.44 -5.87
N ILE A 88 9.28 -29.12 -6.04
CA ILE A 88 9.73 -28.40 -7.24
C ILE A 88 10.99 -27.65 -6.85
N LEU A 89 12.14 -28.06 -7.38
CA LEU A 89 13.41 -27.38 -7.14
C LEU A 89 13.60 -26.26 -8.15
N THR A 90 14.01 -25.09 -7.67
CA THR A 90 14.32 -23.90 -8.48
C THR A 90 15.64 -23.29 -8.02
N ASP A 91 16.20 -22.38 -8.80
CA ASP A 91 17.40 -21.63 -8.41
C ASP A 91 17.13 -20.63 -7.28
N ASN A 92 15.94 -20.00 -7.29
CA ASN A 92 15.50 -19.00 -6.30
C ASN A 92 13.96 -18.99 -6.20
N CYS A 93 13.43 -19.31 -5.02
CA CYS A 93 11.99 -19.35 -4.78
C CYS A 93 11.30 -18.00 -4.98
N LEU A 94 11.94 -16.89 -4.61
CA LEU A 94 11.37 -15.55 -4.76
C LEU A 94 11.28 -15.15 -6.23
N ASP A 95 12.35 -15.32 -6.98
CA ASP A 95 12.38 -15.04 -8.43
C ASP A 95 11.36 -15.91 -9.16
N THR A 96 11.22 -17.16 -8.78
CA THR A 96 10.23 -18.10 -9.35
C THR A 96 8.80 -17.63 -9.08
N LEU A 97 8.50 -17.17 -7.86
CA LEU A 97 7.20 -16.60 -7.50
C LEU A 97 6.88 -15.35 -8.36
N GLN A 98 7.86 -14.47 -8.52
CA GLN A 98 7.72 -13.24 -9.33
C GLN A 98 7.55 -13.53 -10.81
N GLN A 99 8.32 -14.46 -11.35
CA GLN A 99 8.19 -14.91 -12.75
C GLN A 99 6.85 -15.59 -13.00
N LEU A 100 6.37 -16.42 -12.09
CA LEU A 100 5.05 -17.06 -12.18
C LEU A 100 3.94 -16.00 -12.20
N ALA A 101 4.00 -15.02 -11.32
CA ALA A 101 3.04 -13.91 -11.25
C ALA A 101 3.03 -13.08 -12.54
N ARG A 102 4.21 -12.74 -13.07
CA ARG A 102 4.34 -12.02 -14.34
C ARG A 102 3.82 -12.85 -15.53
N HIS A 103 4.11 -14.16 -15.57
CA HIS A 103 3.59 -15.06 -16.60
C HIS A 103 2.06 -15.13 -16.54
N HIS A 104 1.49 -15.28 -15.34
CA HIS A 104 0.04 -15.31 -15.12
C HIS A 104 -0.64 -14.02 -15.57
N ARG A 105 -0.12 -12.86 -15.16
CA ARG A 105 -0.60 -11.55 -15.59
C ARG A 105 -0.61 -11.40 -17.11
N ARG A 106 0.47 -11.78 -17.78
CA ARG A 106 0.60 -11.73 -19.26
C ARG A 106 -0.40 -12.65 -19.95
N THR A 107 -0.60 -13.85 -19.40
CA THR A 107 -1.54 -14.82 -19.96
C THR A 107 -2.99 -14.33 -19.90
N LEU A 108 -3.38 -13.63 -18.83
CA LEU A 108 -4.73 -13.08 -18.68
C LEU A 108 -4.92 -11.77 -19.45
N GLY A 109 -3.89 -10.93 -19.59
CA GLY A 109 -3.95 -9.65 -20.31
C GLY A 109 -4.79 -8.58 -19.62
N THR A 110 -5.14 -8.77 -18.32
CA THR A 110 -5.91 -7.82 -17.52
C THR A 110 -5.25 -6.45 -17.49
N LYS A 111 -6.01 -5.38 -17.70
CA LYS A 111 -5.51 -4.00 -17.61
C LYS A 111 -5.16 -3.63 -16.17
N ILE A 112 -3.99 -3.03 -15.95
CA ILE A 112 -3.50 -2.75 -14.61
C ILE A 112 -3.21 -1.26 -14.41
N VAL A 113 -3.78 -0.70 -13.32
CA VAL A 113 -3.43 0.60 -12.77
C VAL A 113 -2.43 0.41 -11.64
N GLY A 114 -1.18 0.83 -11.85
CA GLY A 114 -0.13 0.84 -10.83
C GLY A 114 -0.23 2.09 -9.95
N VAL A 115 -0.20 1.93 -8.64
CA VAL A 115 -0.30 3.04 -7.67
C VAL A 115 0.94 3.06 -6.79
N THR A 116 1.68 4.18 -6.79
CA THR A 116 2.77 4.43 -5.84
C THR A 116 2.71 5.85 -5.30
N GLY A 117 3.65 6.24 -4.46
CA GLY A 117 3.75 7.56 -3.85
C GLY A 117 4.21 7.50 -2.41
N THR A 118 4.36 8.66 -1.78
CA THR A 118 4.75 8.75 -0.37
C THR A 118 3.54 8.48 0.53
N ASN A 119 2.52 9.30 0.45
CA ASN A 119 1.29 9.23 1.25
C ASN A 119 0.07 8.96 0.37
N GLY A 120 -1.00 8.45 0.95
CA GLY A 120 -2.29 8.26 0.27
C GLY A 120 -2.37 7.07 -0.70
N LYS A 121 -1.31 6.27 -0.88
CA LYS A 121 -1.32 5.10 -1.79
C LYS A 121 -2.50 4.18 -1.58
N THR A 122 -2.68 3.68 -0.37
CA THR A 122 -3.75 2.72 -0.03
C THR A 122 -5.12 3.34 -0.18
N THR A 123 -5.32 4.56 0.33
CA THR A 123 -6.59 5.29 0.17
C THR A 123 -6.91 5.51 -1.30
N THR A 124 -5.94 5.98 -2.10
CA THR A 124 -6.14 6.19 -3.54
C THR A 124 -6.43 4.87 -4.26
N LYS A 125 -5.70 3.80 -3.95
CA LYS A 125 -5.93 2.46 -4.49
C LYS A 125 -7.36 1.97 -4.20
N GLU A 126 -7.83 2.13 -2.96
CA GLU A 126 -9.17 1.71 -2.56
C GLU A 126 -10.25 2.55 -3.24
N LEU A 127 -10.08 3.87 -3.29
CA LEU A 127 -10.99 4.77 -4.00
C LEU A 127 -11.07 4.43 -5.50
N ILE A 128 -9.92 4.22 -6.16
CA ILE A 128 -9.89 3.81 -7.57
C ILE A 128 -10.62 2.46 -7.73
N ALA A 129 -10.36 1.50 -6.86
CA ALA A 129 -11.01 0.19 -6.93
C ALA A 129 -12.52 0.30 -6.73
N THR A 130 -13.00 1.12 -5.78
CA THR A 130 -14.42 1.35 -5.52
C THR A 130 -15.10 2.02 -6.72
N VAL A 131 -14.48 3.04 -7.30
CA VAL A 131 -15.03 3.73 -8.49
C VAL A 131 -15.07 2.79 -9.71
N LEU A 132 -14.00 2.04 -9.96
CA LEU A 132 -13.98 1.11 -11.09
C LEU A 132 -14.94 -0.06 -10.91
N ALA A 133 -15.24 -0.47 -9.67
CA ALA A 133 -16.18 -1.55 -9.36
C ALA A 133 -17.63 -1.23 -9.74
N GLU A 134 -17.97 0.04 -9.95
CA GLU A 134 -19.28 0.43 -10.50
C GLU A 134 -19.52 -0.10 -11.92
N LYS A 135 -18.45 -0.44 -12.63
CA LYS A 135 -18.53 -0.89 -14.04
C LYS A 135 -17.81 -2.20 -14.32
N TYR A 136 -16.78 -2.52 -13.56
CA TYR A 136 -15.85 -3.62 -13.84
C TYR A 136 -15.77 -4.60 -12.68
N ASN A 137 -15.40 -5.84 -12.98
CA ASN A 137 -14.90 -6.76 -11.95
C ASN A 137 -13.43 -6.42 -11.68
N VAL A 138 -13.14 -5.90 -10.49
CA VAL A 138 -11.85 -5.30 -10.12
C VAL A 138 -11.10 -6.17 -9.12
N LEU A 139 -9.86 -6.54 -9.44
CA LEU A 139 -8.90 -7.00 -8.44
C LEU A 139 -8.12 -5.81 -7.89
N TYR A 140 -7.85 -5.78 -6.59
CA TYR A 140 -6.94 -4.78 -6.02
C TYR A 140 -6.07 -5.36 -4.91
N THR A 141 -4.93 -4.68 -4.64
CA THR A 141 -4.02 -5.03 -3.55
C THR A 141 -4.74 -4.95 -2.21
N GLN A 142 -4.76 -6.04 -1.47
CA GLN A 142 -5.32 -6.10 -0.11
C GLN A 142 -4.25 -5.79 0.93
N GLY A 143 -4.67 -5.14 2.01
CA GLY A 143 -3.78 -4.79 3.12
C GLY A 143 -2.55 -4.02 2.62
N ASN A 144 -1.37 -4.48 3.01
CA ASN A 144 -0.06 -3.92 2.67
C ASN A 144 0.76 -4.81 1.72
N PHE A 145 0.12 -5.66 0.91
CA PHE A 145 0.81 -6.55 -0.04
C PHE A 145 1.37 -5.78 -1.25
N ASN A 146 2.18 -4.76 -0.98
CA ASN A 146 2.71 -3.79 -1.95
C ASN A 146 4.22 -3.91 -2.20
N ASN A 147 4.87 -4.97 -1.68
CA ASN A 147 6.31 -5.23 -1.81
C ASN A 147 6.59 -6.40 -2.77
N HIS A 148 7.86 -6.77 -2.92
CA HIS A 148 8.38 -7.82 -3.81
C HIS A 148 7.83 -9.24 -3.56
N ILE A 149 7.12 -9.47 -2.44
CA ILE A 149 6.39 -10.72 -2.13
C ILE A 149 4.88 -10.52 -2.29
N GLY A 150 4.36 -9.41 -1.77
CA GLY A 150 2.93 -9.12 -1.76
C GLY A 150 2.34 -8.84 -3.13
N VAL A 151 3.09 -8.14 -3.99
CA VAL A 151 2.68 -7.85 -5.37
C VAL A 151 2.51 -9.12 -6.21
N PRO A 152 3.48 -10.06 -6.25
CA PRO A 152 3.27 -11.36 -6.89
C PRO A 152 2.03 -12.11 -6.37
N LYS A 153 1.84 -12.16 -5.05
CA LYS A 153 0.65 -12.79 -4.44
C LYS A 153 -0.66 -12.10 -4.86
N THR A 154 -0.65 -10.79 -5.03
CA THR A 154 -1.80 -10.05 -5.55
C THR A 154 -2.10 -10.44 -7.00
N LEU A 155 -1.09 -10.47 -7.87
CA LEU A 155 -1.25 -10.82 -9.27
C LEU A 155 -1.72 -12.27 -9.47
N LEU A 156 -1.24 -13.21 -8.67
CA LEU A 156 -1.65 -14.62 -8.73
C LEU A 156 -3.11 -14.87 -8.31
N ARG A 157 -3.79 -13.85 -7.77
CA ARG A 157 -5.24 -13.88 -7.52
C ARG A 157 -6.07 -13.45 -8.73
N LEU A 158 -5.46 -12.96 -9.81
CA LEU A 158 -6.17 -12.63 -11.04
C LEU A 158 -6.89 -13.88 -11.58
N THR A 159 -8.05 -13.66 -12.14
CA THR A 159 -8.82 -14.65 -12.90
C THR A 159 -9.27 -14.05 -14.22
N ARG A 160 -9.83 -14.85 -15.11
CA ARG A 160 -10.39 -14.36 -16.38
C ARG A 160 -11.60 -13.44 -16.21
N GLU A 161 -12.19 -13.43 -15.03
CA GLU A 161 -13.33 -12.56 -14.69
C GLU A 161 -12.89 -11.13 -14.38
N HIS A 162 -11.67 -10.94 -13.89
CA HIS A 162 -11.15 -9.62 -13.56
C HIS A 162 -10.80 -8.84 -14.84
N GLN A 163 -11.51 -7.74 -15.03
CA GLN A 163 -11.37 -6.87 -16.20
C GLN A 163 -10.28 -5.80 -15.99
N VAL A 164 -10.10 -5.37 -14.73
CA VAL A 164 -9.11 -4.39 -14.32
C VAL A 164 -8.48 -4.81 -13.00
N ALA A 165 -7.21 -4.46 -12.81
CA ALA A 165 -6.56 -4.60 -11.51
C ALA A 165 -5.96 -3.26 -11.04
N VAL A 166 -6.00 -2.99 -9.73
CA VAL A 166 -5.36 -1.83 -9.10
C VAL A 166 -4.28 -2.33 -8.15
N VAL A 167 -3.02 -2.14 -8.54
CA VAL A 167 -1.87 -2.72 -7.84
C VAL A 167 -1.06 -1.63 -7.14
N GLU A 168 -1.05 -1.68 -5.81
CA GLU A 168 -0.22 -0.79 -4.99
C GLU A 168 1.24 -1.27 -5.00
N MET A 169 2.18 -0.35 -5.22
CA MET A 169 3.62 -0.59 -5.23
C MET A 169 4.32 0.30 -4.21
N GLY A 170 4.86 -0.31 -3.17
CA GLY A 170 5.62 0.34 -2.10
C GLY A 170 7.12 0.20 -2.30
N ALA A 171 7.88 1.18 -1.84
CA ALA A 171 9.35 1.11 -1.84
C ALA A 171 9.93 1.87 -0.66
N ASN A 172 11.04 1.35 -0.13
CA ASN A 172 11.88 1.93 0.91
C ASN A 172 13.30 2.26 0.38
N HIS A 173 13.70 1.68 -0.76
CA HIS A 173 15.02 1.88 -1.37
C HIS A 173 14.90 2.15 -2.89
N PRO A 174 15.93 2.81 -3.49
CA PRO A 174 16.02 2.96 -4.94
C PRO A 174 15.99 1.62 -5.68
N GLY A 175 15.37 1.58 -6.87
CA GLY A 175 15.24 0.39 -7.71
C GLY A 175 14.07 -0.53 -7.34
N GLU A 176 13.41 -0.35 -6.19
CA GLU A 176 12.32 -1.24 -5.78
C GLU A 176 11.05 -1.01 -6.60
N ILE A 177 10.70 0.23 -6.96
CA ILE A 177 9.56 0.48 -7.84
C ILE A 177 9.84 -0.08 -9.23
N LYS A 178 11.06 0.08 -9.75
CA LYS A 178 11.47 -0.54 -11.01
C LYS A 178 11.24 -2.06 -10.99
N ALA A 179 11.75 -2.74 -9.97
CA ALA A 179 11.57 -4.19 -9.82
C ALA A 179 10.08 -4.59 -9.76
N LEU A 180 9.24 -3.80 -9.07
CA LEU A 180 7.81 -4.05 -9.00
C LEU A 180 7.11 -3.79 -10.34
N THR A 181 7.49 -2.73 -11.08
CA THR A 181 6.92 -2.46 -12.41
C THR A 181 7.30 -3.55 -13.42
N ASP A 182 8.49 -4.14 -13.32
CA ASP A 182 8.93 -5.28 -14.15
C ASP A 182 8.10 -6.55 -13.89
N ILE A 183 7.45 -6.67 -12.71
CA ILE A 183 6.55 -7.78 -12.37
C ILE A 183 5.09 -7.46 -12.75
N VAL A 184 4.63 -6.25 -12.39
CA VAL A 184 3.25 -5.78 -12.57
C VAL A 184 2.95 -5.49 -14.02
N GLU A 185 3.90 -4.91 -14.75
CA GLU A 185 3.75 -4.42 -16.12
C GLU A 185 2.49 -3.55 -16.27
N PRO A 186 2.39 -2.42 -15.55
CA PRO A 186 1.17 -1.60 -15.52
C PRO A 186 0.92 -0.91 -16.85
N ASP A 187 -0.34 -0.91 -17.32
CA ASP A 187 -0.79 -0.13 -18.50
C ASP A 187 -0.99 1.34 -18.14
N TYR A 188 -1.39 1.59 -16.90
CA TYR A 188 -1.67 2.91 -16.33
C TYR A 188 -0.94 3.07 -15.02
N GLY A 189 -0.63 4.30 -14.64
CA GLY A 189 0.01 4.53 -13.34
C GLY A 189 -0.27 5.89 -12.74
N ILE A 190 -0.18 5.93 -11.41
CA ILE A 190 -0.31 7.15 -10.63
C ILE A 190 0.75 7.20 -9.53
N ILE A 191 1.41 8.36 -9.40
CA ILE A 191 2.20 8.71 -8.23
C ILE A 191 1.37 9.72 -7.43
N THR A 192 0.87 9.31 -6.26
CA THR A 192 -0.05 10.13 -5.46
C THR A 192 0.60 11.45 -5.03
N ASN A 193 1.79 11.38 -4.47
CA ASN A 193 2.63 12.51 -4.10
C ASN A 193 4.06 12.07 -3.79
N VAL A 194 4.94 13.05 -3.63
CA VAL A 194 6.32 12.89 -3.14
C VAL A 194 6.50 13.74 -1.91
N GLY A 195 6.99 13.17 -0.83
CA GLY A 195 7.23 13.84 0.44
C GLY A 195 8.32 13.15 1.25
N MET A 196 8.68 13.72 2.39
CA MET A 196 9.74 13.18 3.27
C MET A 196 9.24 11.94 4.01
N ALA A 197 9.56 10.76 3.47
CA ALA A 197 9.32 9.46 4.11
C ALA A 197 10.43 8.49 3.72
N HIS A 198 10.68 7.48 4.56
CA HIS A 198 11.70 6.45 4.35
C HIS A 198 13.10 7.05 4.04
N LEU A 199 13.42 8.18 4.69
CA LEU A 199 14.69 8.92 4.44
C LEU A 199 15.93 8.09 4.76
N GLU A 200 15.81 7.10 5.64
CA GLU A 200 16.87 6.14 5.93
C GLU A 200 17.31 5.38 4.67
N GLY A 201 16.35 4.94 3.84
CA GLY A 201 16.63 4.19 2.62
C GLY A 201 16.83 5.04 1.38
N PHE A 202 16.11 6.18 1.26
CA PHE A 202 16.19 7.07 0.09
C PHE A 202 17.24 8.18 0.22
N GLY A 203 17.71 8.48 1.42
CA GLY A 203 18.69 9.52 1.70
C GLY A 203 18.16 10.96 1.62
N SER A 204 17.28 11.27 0.67
CA SER A 204 16.79 12.64 0.43
C SER A 204 15.40 12.63 -0.25
N LEU A 205 14.76 13.82 -0.30
CA LEU A 205 13.53 14.04 -1.07
C LEU A 205 13.73 13.75 -2.57
N GLU A 206 14.90 14.06 -3.10
CA GLU A 206 15.25 13.77 -4.50
C GLU A 206 15.37 12.26 -4.73
N GLY A 207 15.94 11.51 -3.77
CA GLY A 207 15.94 10.03 -3.80
C GLY A 207 14.53 9.43 -3.80
N VAL A 208 13.61 10.01 -3.00
CA VAL A 208 12.18 9.62 -3.03
C VAL A 208 11.58 9.92 -4.41
N LEU A 209 11.79 11.12 -4.96
CA LEU A 209 11.27 11.53 -6.27
C LEU A 209 11.79 10.61 -7.38
N HIS A 210 13.09 10.32 -7.40
CA HIS A 210 13.71 9.43 -8.37
C HIS A 210 13.10 8.02 -8.30
N THR A 211 13.04 7.44 -7.10
CA THR A 211 12.50 6.08 -6.93
C THR A 211 11.02 5.97 -7.31
N LYS A 212 10.19 6.94 -6.91
CA LYS A 212 8.76 6.92 -7.33
C LYS A 212 8.64 7.17 -8.83
N GLY A 213 9.53 7.98 -9.41
CA GLY A 213 9.65 8.26 -10.83
C GLY A 213 9.93 7.02 -11.70
N GLU A 214 10.49 5.94 -11.14
CA GLU A 214 10.70 4.66 -11.84
C GLU A 214 9.39 4.09 -12.44
N LEU A 215 8.23 4.39 -11.84
CA LEU A 215 6.92 4.08 -12.45
C LEU A 215 6.71 4.87 -13.76
N TYR A 216 7.06 6.16 -13.75
CA TYR A 216 6.94 6.99 -14.96
C TYR A 216 7.92 6.56 -16.05
N ASP A 217 9.12 6.12 -15.68
CA ASP A 217 10.11 5.58 -16.62
C ASP A 217 9.60 4.29 -17.29
N TYR A 218 8.96 3.41 -16.50
CA TYR A 218 8.32 2.22 -17.04
C TYR A 218 7.21 2.59 -18.04
N LEU A 219 6.26 3.44 -17.65
CA LEU A 219 5.14 3.86 -18.51
C LEU A 219 5.63 4.52 -19.78
N ARG A 220 6.66 5.37 -19.70
CA ARG A 220 7.27 6.05 -20.87
C ARG A 220 7.83 5.05 -21.87
N SER A 221 8.53 4.03 -21.39
CA SER A 221 9.15 3.01 -22.25
C SER A 221 8.14 2.02 -22.84
N HIS A 222 6.91 1.94 -22.30
CA HIS A 222 5.87 1.00 -22.72
C HIS A 222 4.60 1.68 -23.26
N ASN A 223 4.66 2.98 -23.61
CA ASN A 223 3.53 3.77 -24.11
C ASN A 223 2.32 3.75 -23.15
N GLY A 224 2.57 3.64 -21.84
CA GLY A 224 1.54 3.68 -20.80
C GLY A 224 1.04 5.10 -20.55
N THR A 225 -0.09 5.21 -19.84
CA THR A 225 -0.69 6.51 -19.45
C THR A 225 -0.46 6.78 -17.99
N ALA A 226 -0.03 8.01 -17.65
CA ALA A 226 0.14 8.46 -16.28
C ALA A 226 -0.97 9.43 -15.89
N PHE A 227 -1.60 9.18 -14.73
CA PHE A 227 -2.51 10.12 -14.08
C PHE A 227 -1.71 11.01 -13.14
N ILE A 228 -1.84 12.32 -13.28
CA ILE A 228 -0.98 13.27 -12.59
C ILE A 228 -1.80 14.41 -11.96
N HIS A 229 -1.44 14.76 -10.72
CA HIS A 229 -1.97 15.96 -10.09
C HIS A 229 -1.34 17.19 -10.75
N HIS A 230 -2.17 18.00 -11.43
CA HIS A 230 -1.75 19.17 -12.22
C HIS A 230 -0.88 20.14 -11.42
N ASP A 231 -1.26 20.40 -10.17
CA ASP A 231 -0.57 21.38 -9.31
C ASP A 231 0.72 20.85 -8.67
N ASN A 232 1.05 19.56 -8.86
CA ASN A 232 2.27 18.98 -8.30
C ASN A 232 3.49 19.23 -9.18
N LYS A 233 4.23 20.31 -8.86
CA LYS A 233 5.40 20.76 -9.62
C LYS A 233 6.52 19.71 -9.69
N LEU A 234 6.72 18.92 -8.62
CA LEU A 234 7.76 17.88 -8.59
C LEU A 234 7.44 16.76 -9.59
N LEU A 235 6.21 16.26 -9.57
CA LEU A 235 5.79 15.22 -10.50
C LEU A 235 5.76 15.70 -11.94
N ARG A 236 5.30 16.93 -12.19
CA ARG A 236 5.33 17.51 -13.53
C ARG A 236 6.75 17.65 -14.08
N GLY A 237 7.73 17.94 -13.23
CA GLY A 237 9.14 18.04 -13.62
C GLY A 237 9.72 16.73 -14.19
N ILE A 238 9.21 15.58 -13.78
CA ILE A 238 9.67 14.26 -14.23
C ILE A 238 8.72 13.57 -15.23
N ALA A 239 7.60 14.21 -15.61
CA ALA A 239 6.55 13.63 -16.45
C ALA A 239 6.73 13.87 -17.95
N GLN A 240 7.84 14.45 -18.39
CA GLN A 240 8.10 14.72 -19.83
C GLN A 240 8.04 13.44 -20.66
N GLY A 241 7.39 13.51 -21.83
CA GLY A 241 7.28 12.40 -22.79
C GLY A 241 6.29 11.31 -22.39
N LEU A 242 5.45 11.52 -21.37
CA LEU A 242 4.36 10.61 -20.99
C LEU A 242 3.04 11.04 -21.65
N HIS A 243 2.17 10.08 -21.85
CA HIS A 243 0.74 10.34 -22.06
C HIS A 243 0.13 10.68 -20.68
N LEU A 244 -0.28 11.95 -20.52
CA LEU A 244 -0.79 12.47 -19.24
C LEU A 244 -2.30 12.62 -19.27
N VAL A 245 -2.96 12.24 -18.17
CA VAL A 245 -4.33 12.59 -17.85
C VAL A 245 -4.29 13.33 -16.52
N GLU A 246 -4.74 14.58 -16.52
CA GLU A 246 -4.52 15.51 -15.42
C GLU A 246 -5.77 15.69 -14.54
N TYR A 247 -5.57 15.76 -13.23
CA TYR A 247 -6.59 16.12 -12.25
C TYR A 247 -6.02 17.15 -11.27
N GLY A 248 -6.87 17.90 -10.57
CA GLY A 248 -6.38 18.89 -9.59
C GLY A 248 -7.38 19.98 -9.24
N SER A 249 -6.88 21.20 -8.99
CA SER A 249 -7.70 22.35 -8.60
C SER A 249 -8.77 22.71 -9.64
N ALA A 250 -9.93 23.16 -9.17
CA ALA A 250 -11.10 23.45 -9.99
C ALA A 250 -10.93 24.56 -11.04
N ASP A 251 -9.93 25.40 -10.89
CA ASP A 251 -9.74 26.59 -11.73
C ASP A 251 -9.20 26.28 -13.14
N ASN A 252 -8.90 25.03 -13.43
CA ASN A 252 -8.37 24.62 -14.71
C ASN A 252 -9.37 23.76 -15.50
N ALA A 253 -9.98 24.36 -16.51
CA ALA A 253 -10.99 23.75 -17.36
C ALA A 253 -10.49 22.61 -18.26
N THR A 254 -9.17 22.39 -18.35
CA THR A 254 -8.59 21.31 -19.16
C THR A 254 -8.44 20.01 -18.38
N LEU A 255 -8.71 20.03 -17.08
CA LEU A 255 -8.56 18.84 -16.23
C LEU A 255 -9.64 17.79 -16.53
N CYS A 256 -9.24 16.52 -16.51
CA CYS A 256 -10.15 15.40 -16.57
C CYS A 256 -11.10 15.41 -15.35
N ALA A 257 -10.55 15.66 -14.15
CA ALA A 257 -11.32 15.89 -12.94
C ALA A 257 -10.76 17.10 -12.18
N GLY A 258 -11.52 18.20 -12.14
CA GLY A 258 -11.18 19.39 -11.36
C GLY A 258 -12.12 19.51 -10.17
N GLY A 259 -11.62 19.88 -8.98
CA GLY A 259 -12.47 19.96 -7.80
C GLY A 259 -11.91 20.82 -6.67
N GLU A 260 -12.78 21.12 -5.71
CA GLU A 260 -12.44 21.91 -4.53
C GLU A 260 -13.21 21.42 -3.30
N VAL A 261 -12.60 21.63 -2.13
CA VAL A 261 -13.23 21.31 -0.84
C VAL A 261 -14.35 22.31 -0.57
N THR A 262 -15.53 21.83 -0.22
CA THR A 262 -16.66 22.66 0.21
C THR A 262 -16.85 22.69 1.72
N ALA A 263 -16.52 21.58 2.40
CA ALA A 263 -16.51 21.48 3.86
C ALA A 263 -15.54 20.38 4.35
N CYS A 264 -15.06 20.50 5.58
CA CYS A 264 -14.24 19.48 6.24
C CYS A 264 -14.34 19.58 7.77
N ASN A 265 -15.48 19.13 8.36
CA ASN A 265 -15.68 19.21 9.82
C ASN A 265 -16.54 18.04 10.36
N PRO A 266 -15.96 16.91 10.75
CA PRO A 266 -14.62 16.42 10.42
C PRO A 266 -14.56 15.78 9.02
N LEU A 267 -15.72 15.40 8.45
CA LEU A 267 -15.81 14.70 7.16
C LEU A 267 -15.62 15.66 6.00
N LEU A 268 -14.94 15.18 4.97
CA LEU A 268 -14.69 15.92 3.74
C LEU A 268 -15.93 15.94 2.88
N SER A 269 -16.39 17.13 2.52
CA SER A 269 -17.31 17.39 1.42
C SER A 269 -16.60 18.18 0.35
N PHE A 270 -16.81 17.84 -0.91
CA PHE A 270 -16.17 18.52 -2.02
C PHE A 270 -17.12 18.60 -3.23
N ARG A 271 -16.78 19.46 -4.16
CA ARG A 271 -17.40 19.47 -5.50
C ARG A 271 -16.34 19.27 -6.57
N TRP A 272 -16.75 18.61 -7.64
CA TRP A 272 -15.86 18.34 -8.75
C TRP A 272 -16.61 18.41 -10.08
N ARG A 273 -15.87 18.51 -11.19
CA ARG A 273 -16.42 18.52 -12.54
C ARG A 273 -15.42 17.98 -13.56
N HIS A 274 -15.92 17.57 -14.70
CA HIS A 274 -15.11 17.27 -15.87
C HIS A 274 -15.04 18.50 -16.77
N GLY A 275 -13.84 19.03 -17.00
CA GLY A 275 -13.63 20.23 -17.81
C GLY A 275 -14.48 21.41 -17.31
N ASN A 276 -15.27 22.00 -18.20
CA ASN A 276 -16.24 23.07 -17.91
C ASN A 276 -17.68 22.55 -17.68
N GLY A 277 -17.85 21.26 -17.39
CA GLY A 277 -19.14 20.66 -17.12
C GLY A 277 -19.81 21.14 -15.82
N GLU A 278 -20.95 20.55 -15.52
CA GLU A 278 -21.68 20.83 -14.29
C GLU A 278 -20.92 20.36 -13.06
N TRP A 279 -21.19 21.02 -11.93
CA TRP A 279 -20.61 20.66 -10.65
C TRP A 279 -21.35 19.50 -10.02
N HIS A 280 -20.61 18.49 -9.64
CA HIS A 280 -21.04 17.35 -8.84
C HIS A 280 -20.62 17.56 -7.39
N HIS A 281 -21.54 17.37 -6.45
CA HIS A 281 -21.28 17.50 -5.00
C HIS A 281 -21.23 16.12 -4.37
N VAL A 282 -20.21 15.88 -3.55
CA VAL A 282 -20.00 14.60 -2.88
C VAL A 282 -19.70 14.83 -1.40
N ASP A 283 -20.53 14.26 -0.54
CA ASP A 283 -20.28 14.13 0.89
C ASP A 283 -19.66 12.77 1.16
N THR A 284 -18.55 12.74 1.87
CA THR A 284 -17.74 11.53 2.05
C THR A 284 -17.66 11.09 3.51
N HIS A 285 -17.16 9.87 3.73
CA HIS A 285 -16.80 9.37 5.07
C HIS A 285 -15.30 9.52 5.38
N LEU A 286 -14.56 10.26 4.57
CA LEU A 286 -13.14 10.54 4.81
C LEU A 286 -12.93 11.80 5.63
N ILE A 287 -11.93 11.77 6.50
CA ILE A 287 -11.46 12.93 7.26
C ILE A 287 -10.28 13.55 6.53
N GLY A 288 -10.25 14.88 6.51
CA GLY A 288 -9.08 15.64 6.07
C GLY A 288 -9.18 16.13 4.63
N SER A 289 -9.03 17.44 4.48
CA SER A 289 -9.06 18.14 3.20
C SER A 289 -7.97 17.65 2.22
N TYR A 290 -6.87 17.09 2.74
CA TYR A 290 -5.80 16.50 1.92
C TYR A 290 -6.28 15.27 1.11
N ASN A 291 -7.39 14.65 1.48
CA ASN A 291 -7.97 13.53 0.74
C ASN A 291 -8.65 13.94 -0.57
N ILE A 292 -8.88 15.23 -0.81
CA ILE A 292 -9.46 15.68 -2.09
C ILE A 292 -8.63 15.22 -3.29
N SER A 293 -7.30 15.28 -3.18
CA SER A 293 -6.42 14.80 -4.26
C SER A 293 -6.61 13.32 -4.56
N ASN A 294 -6.86 12.50 -3.53
CA ASN A 294 -7.12 11.06 -3.69
C ASN A 294 -8.49 10.81 -4.33
N MET A 295 -9.52 11.62 -3.96
CA MET A 295 -10.86 11.56 -4.55
C MET A 295 -10.83 11.95 -6.03
N LEU A 296 -10.18 13.08 -6.36
CA LEU A 296 -10.07 13.56 -7.74
C LEU A 296 -9.26 12.62 -8.62
N ALA A 297 -8.23 11.96 -8.07
CA ALA A 297 -7.49 10.93 -8.77
C ALA A 297 -8.40 9.75 -9.14
N ALA A 298 -9.22 9.28 -8.21
CA ALA A 298 -10.15 8.17 -8.45
C ALA A 298 -11.24 8.57 -9.46
N ALA A 299 -11.80 9.79 -9.34
CA ALA A 299 -12.76 10.33 -10.31
C ALA A 299 -12.17 10.44 -11.71
N CYS A 300 -10.95 10.96 -11.84
CA CYS A 300 -10.22 11.07 -13.09
C CYS A 300 -10.00 9.70 -13.77
N ILE A 301 -9.54 8.70 -13.00
CA ILE A 301 -9.30 7.35 -13.51
C ILE A 301 -10.64 6.69 -13.88
N GLY A 302 -11.68 6.85 -13.07
CA GLY A 302 -13.03 6.38 -13.39
C GLY A 302 -13.56 6.92 -14.71
N LEU A 303 -13.52 8.23 -14.89
CA LEU A 303 -13.92 8.90 -16.14
C LEU A 303 -13.11 8.39 -17.35
N TYR A 304 -11.79 8.34 -17.22
CA TYR A 304 -10.92 7.88 -18.28
C TYR A 304 -11.24 6.45 -18.71
N MET A 305 -11.61 5.61 -17.75
CA MET A 305 -12.03 4.23 -18.00
C MET A 305 -13.52 4.09 -18.32
N GLY A 306 -14.27 5.20 -18.41
CA GLY A 306 -15.63 5.26 -18.88
C GLY A 306 -16.67 4.86 -17.83
N VAL A 307 -16.40 5.06 -16.54
CA VAL A 307 -17.40 5.03 -15.48
C VAL A 307 -18.19 6.34 -15.55
N ASP A 308 -19.50 6.28 -15.44
CA ASP A 308 -20.36 7.47 -15.53
C ASP A 308 -20.25 8.34 -14.27
N MET A 309 -20.38 9.67 -14.41
CA MET A 309 -20.19 10.61 -13.29
C MET A 309 -21.11 10.32 -12.09
N PRO A 310 -22.40 10.01 -12.23
CA PRO A 310 -23.24 9.64 -11.09
C PRO A 310 -22.78 8.37 -10.36
N GLN A 311 -22.21 7.40 -11.07
CA GLN A 311 -21.63 6.20 -10.48
C GLN A 311 -20.35 6.54 -9.71
N ILE A 312 -19.53 7.44 -10.24
CA ILE A 312 -18.35 7.96 -9.55
C ILE A 312 -18.75 8.65 -8.25
N ASP A 313 -19.75 9.53 -8.29
CA ASP A 313 -20.27 10.23 -7.10
C ASP A 313 -20.77 9.24 -6.04
N HIS A 314 -21.55 8.24 -6.46
CA HIS A 314 -22.04 7.18 -5.58
C HIS A 314 -20.86 6.40 -4.92
N ALA A 315 -19.90 5.98 -5.71
CA ALA A 315 -18.74 5.23 -5.24
C ALA A 315 -17.91 6.03 -4.21
N LEU A 316 -17.64 7.31 -4.50
CA LEU A 316 -16.87 8.19 -3.62
C LEU A 316 -17.62 8.53 -2.33
N ALA A 317 -18.94 8.72 -2.40
CA ALA A 317 -19.77 8.98 -1.24
C ALA A 317 -19.93 7.74 -0.34
N SER A 318 -20.01 6.54 -0.92
CA SER A 318 -20.20 5.29 -0.17
C SER A 318 -18.93 4.72 0.46
N TYR A 319 -17.75 5.17 0.02
CA TYR A 319 -16.49 4.63 0.53
C TYR A 319 -16.28 4.96 2.01
N VAL A 320 -16.12 3.92 2.83
CA VAL A 320 -15.80 4.03 4.27
C VAL A 320 -14.40 3.46 4.52
N PRO A 321 -13.45 4.24 5.08
CA PRO A 321 -12.13 3.75 5.41
C PRO A 321 -12.18 2.75 6.59
N THR A 322 -11.45 1.62 6.47
CA THR A 322 -11.46 0.54 7.46
C THR A 322 -10.07 0.16 7.97
N ASN A 323 -9.02 0.87 7.55
CA ASN A 323 -7.63 0.42 7.72
C ASN A 323 -6.82 1.27 8.71
N ASN A 324 -7.44 1.82 9.76
CA ASN A 324 -6.82 2.78 10.69
C ASN A 324 -6.16 3.96 9.95
N ARG A 325 -6.77 4.42 8.84
CA ARG A 325 -6.32 5.55 8.04
C ARG A 325 -7.41 6.61 8.01
N SER A 326 -7.22 7.66 8.80
CA SER A 326 -8.17 8.76 8.94
C SER A 326 -9.61 8.27 9.25
N GLU A 327 -9.73 7.24 10.09
CA GLU A 327 -11.00 6.63 10.47
C GLU A 327 -11.65 7.44 11.59
N LEU A 328 -12.93 7.81 11.41
CA LEU A 328 -13.74 8.42 12.47
C LEU A 328 -14.42 7.33 13.30
N VAL A 329 -14.15 7.33 14.61
CA VAL A 329 -14.76 6.39 15.54
C VAL A 329 -15.47 7.16 16.63
N GLN A 330 -16.75 6.89 16.82
CA GLN A 330 -17.51 7.38 17.97
C GLN A 330 -17.51 6.28 19.02
N THR A 331 -16.89 6.54 20.16
CA THR A 331 -16.95 5.66 21.33
C THR A 331 -18.05 6.11 22.29
N ALA A 332 -18.21 5.42 23.42
CA ALA A 332 -19.18 5.83 24.45
C ALA A 332 -18.82 7.19 25.08
N HIS A 333 -17.54 7.57 25.05
CA HIS A 333 -17.02 8.72 25.80
C HIS A 333 -16.33 9.77 24.93
N ASN A 334 -15.83 9.39 23.74
CA ASN A 334 -14.97 10.26 22.95
C ASN A 334 -15.29 10.15 21.45
N ARG A 335 -14.84 11.16 20.70
CA ARG A 335 -14.74 11.10 19.24
C ARG A 335 -13.28 10.91 18.86
N LEU A 336 -12.95 9.78 18.21
CA LEU A 336 -11.58 9.46 17.82
C LEU A 336 -11.37 9.67 16.34
N ILE A 337 -10.21 10.21 15.98
CA ILE A 337 -9.66 10.18 14.63
C ILE A 337 -8.45 9.26 14.68
N VAL A 338 -8.61 8.05 14.13
CA VAL A 338 -7.57 7.02 14.15
C VAL A 338 -6.84 7.01 12.81
N ASP A 339 -5.57 7.44 12.82
CA ASP A 339 -4.66 7.43 11.68
C ASP A 339 -3.31 6.81 12.09
N ALA A 340 -3.35 5.60 12.63
CA ALA A 340 -2.24 4.93 13.30
C ALA A 340 -1.63 3.78 12.50
N TYR A 341 -1.76 3.81 11.16
CA TYR A 341 -1.12 2.83 10.29
C TYR A 341 0.35 3.16 10.03
N ASN A 342 0.66 4.42 9.69
CA ASN A 342 2.03 4.92 9.53
C ASN A 342 2.11 6.43 9.78
N ALA A 343 3.30 6.90 10.13
CA ALA A 343 3.56 8.31 10.35
C ALA A 343 4.91 8.73 9.75
N ASN A 344 4.88 9.86 9.06
CA ASN A 344 6.06 10.60 8.60
C ASN A 344 5.81 12.10 8.78
N PRO A 345 6.84 12.98 8.68
CA PRO A 345 6.68 14.41 8.94
C PRO A 345 5.55 15.08 8.13
N THR A 346 5.43 14.72 6.84
CA THR A 346 4.41 15.28 5.95
C THR A 346 2.99 14.86 6.38
N SER A 347 2.79 13.57 6.64
CA SER A 347 1.46 13.04 7.03
C SER A 347 1.08 13.45 8.45
N MET A 348 2.04 13.55 9.38
CA MET A 348 1.79 13.99 10.75
C MET A 348 1.33 15.45 10.76
N LYS A 349 2.09 16.33 10.05
CA LYS A 349 1.71 17.73 9.90
C LYS A 349 0.31 17.89 9.30
N ALA A 350 0.02 17.21 8.20
CA ALA A 350 -1.28 17.28 7.53
C ALA A 350 -2.43 16.85 8.46
N ALA A 351 -2.23 15.79 9.26
CA ALA A 351 -3.22 15.34 10.23
C ALA A 351 -3.45 16.37 11.35
N ILE A 352 -2.39 16.97 11.89
CA ILE A 352 -2.47 18.02 12.92
C ILE A 352 -3.16 19.26 12.36
N ASP A 353 -2.73 19.76 11.19
CA ASP A 353 -3.33 20.94 10.55
C ASP A 353 -4.85 20.73 10.34
N ASN A 354 -5.25 19.56 9.86
CA ASN A 354 -6.66 19.25 9.67
C ASN A 354 -7.41 19.11 11.00
N PHE A 355 -6.78 18.50 12.01
CA PHE A 355 -7.38 18.34 13.34
C PHE A 355 -7.64 19.68 14.04
N MET A 356 -6.80 20.68 13.77
CA MET A 356 -7.01 22.05 14.25
C MET A 356 -8.29 22.69 13.71
N LEU A 357 -8.70 22.32 12.48
CA LEU A 357 -9.91 22.87 11.84
C LEU A 357 -11.22 22.25 12.35
N ILE A 358 -11.14 21.12 13.09
CA ILE A 358 -12.33 20.47 13.63
C ILE A 358 -12.91 21.34 14.75
N ASP A 359 -14.21 21.58 14.67
CA ASP A 359 -14.94 22.31 15.74
C ASP A 359 -15.27 21.34 16.89
N HIS A 360 -14.49 21.42 17.96
CA HIS A 360 -14.71 20.70 19.20
C HIS A 360 -14.07 21.46 20.37
N PRO A 361 -14.79 21.63 21.51
CA PRO A 361 -14.30 22.42 22.64
C PRO A 361 -13.07 21.81 23.33
N HIS A 362 -12.95 20.45 23.30
CA HIS A 362 -11.87 19.75 23.98
C HIS A 362 -11.11 18.86 23.01
N LYS A 363 -9.89 19.27 22.64
CA LYS A 363 -9.02 18.56 21.70
C LYS A 363 -7.82 17.95 22.38
N MET A 364 -7.60 16.67 22.12
CA MET A 364 -6.46 15.92 22.63
C MET A 364 -5.72 15.24 21.49
N VAL A 365 -4.41 15.10 21.61
CA VAL A 365 -3.61 14.33 20.65
C VAL A 365 -2.82 13.23 21.34
N ILE A 366 -2.76 12.03 20.74
CA ILE A 366 -1.91 10.91 21.13
C ILE A 366 -1.03 10.58 19.92
N LEU A 367 0.22 11.02 19.95
CA LEU A 367 1.11 10.95 18.81
C LEU A 367 2.32 10.06 19.12
N GLY A 368 2.55 9.09 18.25
CA GLY A 368 3.66 8.16 18.35
C GLY A 368 4.82 8.51 17.41
N ASP A 369 5.99 7.98 17.72
CA ASP A 369 7.21 8.17 16.94
C ASP A 369 6.99 7.97 15.44
N MET A 370 7.68 8.79 14.66
CA MET A 370 7.82 8.64 13.22
C MET A 370 9.09 7.80 12.95
N LYS A 371 8.92 6.63 12.32
CA LYS A 371 10.03 5.71 12.02
C LYS A 371 10.62 5.96 10.63
N GLU A 372 11.75 5.30 10.34
CA GLU A 372 12.43 5.31 9.04
C GLU A 372 12.96 6.68 8.59
N LEU A 373 13.25 7.56 9.55
CA LEU A 373 13.80 8.89 9.29
C LEU A 373 15.35 8.93 9.32
N GLY A 374 15.99 7.85 9.80
CA GLY A 374 17.44 7.77 9.91
C GLY A 374 18.04 8.98 10.67
N ALA A 375 19.08 9.60 10.13
CA ALA A 375 19.76 10.74 10.75
C ALA A 375 18.86 11.98 10.92
N ALA A 376 17.76 12.09 10.15
CA ALA A 376 16.83 13.22 10.26
C ALA A 376 15.83 13.07 11.43
N SER A 377 15.82 11.95 12.15
CA SER A 377 14.81 11.63 13.17
C SER A 377 14.69 12.72 14.23
N THR A 378 15.78 13.10 14.87
CA THR A 378 15.77 14.10 15.94
C THR A 378 15.23 15.45 15.44
N GLU A 379 15.75 15.95 14.33
CA GLU A 379 15.32 17.22 13.76
C GLU A 379 13.82 17.24 13.42
N GLN A 380 13.31 16.14 12.84
CA GLN A 380 11.91 16.06 12.43
C GLN A 380 10.97 15.91 13.64
N HIS A 381 11.37 15.20 14.69
CA HIS A 381 10.59 15.13 15.93
C HIS A 381 10.59 16.46 16.67
N ASP A 382 11.70 17.21 16.70
CA ASP A 382 11.76 18.56 17.30
C ASP A 382 10.86 19.54 16.54
N LYS A 383 10.87 19.53 15.19
CA LYS A 383 9.95 20.33 14.37
C LYS A 383 8.49 20.01 14.66
N MET A 384 8.18 18.73 14.82
CA MET A 384 6.82 18.29 15.12
C MET A 384 6.42 18.70 16.54
N ALA A 385 7.31 18.58 17.53
CA ALA A 385 7.10 19.03 18.88
C ALA A 385 6.80 20.53 18.95
N ALA A 386 7.56 21.34 18.22
CA ALA A 386 7.33 22.79 18.12
C ALA A 386 5.97 23.12 17.47
N LEU A 387 5.56 22.37 16.44
CA LEU A 387 4.23 22.52 15.85
C LEU A 387 3.13 22.19 16.87
N ILE A 388 3.25 21.09 17.60
CA ILE A 388 2.29 20.65 18.61
C ILE A 388 2.13 21.71 19.69
N ASP A 389 3.23 22.27 20.24
CA ASP A 389 3.20 23.32 21.24
C ASP A 389 2.50 24.59 20.73
N SER A 390 2.60 24.89 19.42
CA SER A 390 1.93 26.06 18.82
C SER A 390 0.41 25.87 18.63
N CYS A 391 -0.09 24.62 18.67
CA CYS A 391 -1.50 24.30 18.44
C CYS A 391 -2.39 24.47 19.68
N HIS A 392 -1.81 24.57 20.89
CA HIS A 392 -2.53 24.75 22.16
C HIS A 392 -3.66 23.73 22.41
N PHE A 393 -3.36 22.42 22.22
CA PHE A 393 -4.28 21.34 22.58
C PHE A 393 -4.51 21.29 24.10
N ASP A 394 -5.69 20.89 24.54
CA ASP A 394 -6.00 20.72 25.97
C ASP A 394 -5.12 19.64 26.61
N GLU A 395 -4.79 18.60 25.85
CA GLU A 395 -3.93 17.52 26.32
C GLU A 395 -3.09 16.92 25.19
N VAL A 396 -1.82 16.68 25.48
CA VAL A 396 -0.85 16.14 24.52
C VAL A 396 -0.15 14.93 25.15
N TRP A 397 -0.30 13.78 24.50
CA TRP A 397 0.41 12.55 24.84
C TRP A 397 1.36 12.17 23.71
N LEU A 398 2.64 12.04 24.02
CA LEU A 398 3.68 11.66 23.09
C LEU A 398 4.24 10.29 23.47
N VAL A 399 4.36 9.38 22.47
CA VAL A 399 4.67 7.97 22.71
C VAL A 399 5.89 7.55 21.91
N GLY A 400 6.90 7.07 22.59
CA GLY A 400 8.11 6.51 21.99
C GLY A 400 9.39 7.25 22.37
N SER A 401 10.52 6.62 22.00
CA SER A 401 11.86 7.06 22.40
C SER A 401 12.31 8.35 21.72
N GLU A 402 11.81 8.64 20.52
CA GLU A 402 12.21 9.84 19.78
C GLU A 402 11.48 11.07 20.33
N PHE A 403 10.17 11.00 20.51
CA PHE A 403 9.42 12.08 21.16
C PHE A 403 9.84 12.30 22.61
N ALA A 404 10.31 11.26 23.32
CA ALA A 404 10.84 11.39 24.69
C ALA A 404 12.00 12.41 24.79
N LYS A 405 12.80 12.54 23.71
CA LYS A 405 13.98 13.43 23.65
C LYS A 405 13.61 14.89 23.39
N THR A 406 12.41 15.18 22.89
CA THR A 406 11.98 16.54 22.53
C THR A 406 11.67 17.38 23.78
N SER A 407 11.61 18.71 23.62
CA SER A 407 11.31 19.65 24.73
C SER A 407 9.82 20.04 24.83
N CYS A 408 8.92 19.36 24.09
CA CYS A 408 7.49 19.67 24.04
C CYS A 408 6.82 19.54 25.42
N HIS A 409 5.88 20.46 25.71
CA HIS A 409 5.00 20.41 26.88
C HIS A 409 3.94 19.32 26.69
N ALA A 410 4.28 18.10 27.05
CA ALA A 410 3.44 16.92 26.83
C ALA A 410 3.66 15.87 27.93
N ARG A 411 2.67 15.05 28.14
CA ARG A 411 2.90 13.78 28.86
C ARG A 411 3.60 12.82 27.91
N LYS A 412 4.70 12.24 28.35
CA LYS A 412 5.52 11.33 27.54
C LYS A 412 5.44 9.93 28.09
N PHE A 413 5.31 8.97 27.16
CA PHE A 413 5.18 7.54 27.44
C PHE A 413 6.22 6.78 26.64
N ALA A 414 6.83 5.76 27.24
CA ALA A 414 7.82 4.94 26.54
C ALA A 414 7.20 4.11 25.41
N ASP A 415 6.00 3.59 25.64
CA ASP A 415 5.28 2.74 24.68
C ASP A 415 3.75 2.78 24.91
N VAL A 416 3.02 1.99 24.11
CA VAL A 416 1.56 1.91 24.18
C VAL A 416 1.06 1.28 25.48
N GLU A 417 1.83 0.42 26.14
CA GLU A 417 1.42 -0.25 27.36
C GLU A 417 1.37 0.75 28.53
N GLU A 418 2.31 1.71 28.58
CA GLU A 418 2.22 2.82 29.55
C GLU A 418 0.99 3.71 29.30
N VAL A 419 0.64 3.95 28.02
CA VAL A 419 -0.57 4.69 27.64
C VAL A 419 -1.82 3.94 28.10
N LYS A 420 -1.90 2.64 27.88
CA LYS A 420 -3.02 1.80 28.34
C LYS A 420 -3.16 1.83 29.87
N ALA A 421 -2.04 1.74 30.58
CA ALA A 421 -2.03 1.83 32.03
C ALA A 421 -2.52 3.19 32.53
N GLU A 422 -2.22 4.27 31.82
CA GLU A 422 -2.70 5.61 32.15
C GLU A 422 -4.20 5.75 31.86
N ILE A 423 -4.69 5.26 30.72
CA ILE A 423 -6.12 5.25 30.39
C ILE A 423 -6.90 4.46 31.47
N GLY A 424 -6.36 3.31 31.93
CA GLY A 424 -6.98 2.53 33.01
C GLY A 424 -7.08 3.27 34.34
N ARG A 425 -6.24 4.29 34.59
CA ARG A 425 -6.27 5.13 35.80
C ARG A 425 -7.09 6.40 35.63
N HIS A 426 -6.96 7.03 34.45
CA HIS A 426 -7.53 8.33 34.12
C HIS A 426 -7.95 8.33 32.63
N ALA A 427 -9.06 7.69 32.32
CA ALA A 427 -9.57 7.67 30.95
C ALA A 427 -9.99 9.08 30.51
N PRO A 428 -9.61 9.53 29.30
CA PRO A 428 -10.15 10.76 28.72
C PRO A 428 -11.66 10.65 28.49
N HIS A 429 -12.42 11.72 28.74
CA HIS A 429 -13.85 11.81 28.50
C HIS A 429 -14.21 13.12 27.80
N ASP A 430 -15.27 13.09 26.98
CA ASP A 430 -15.83 14.24 26.26
C ASP A 430 -14.79 14.98 25.39
N ARG A 431 -13.93 14.21 24.71
CA ARG A 431 -12.85 14.77 23.89
C ARG A 431 -12.95 14.35 22.44
N CYS A 432 -12.44 15.20 21.55
CA CYS A 432 -12.04 14.81 20.22
C CYS A 432 -10.55 14.46 20.28
N ILE A 433 -10.17 13.23 19.90
CA ILE A 433 -8.81 12.70 20.07
C ILE A 433 -8.23 12.28 18.73
N LEU A 434 -7.10 12.89 18.34
CA LEU A 434 -6.30 12.41 17.20
C LEU A 434 -5.30 11.36 17.69
N VAL A 435 -5.39 10.14 17.16
CA VAL A 435 -4.44 9.05 17.42
C VAL A 435 -3.62 8.78 16.16
N LYS A 436 -2.32 9.13 16.19
CA LYS A 436 -1.44 8.96 15.02
C LYS A 436 -0.02 8.55 15.42
N GLY A 437 0.56 7.61 14.67
CA GLY A 437 1.93 7.14 14.88
C GLY A 437 2.32 6.08 13.85
N SER A 438 3.58 5.71 13.82
CA SER A 438 4.04 4.57 13.04
C SER A 438 3.44 3.26 13.58
N ASN A 439 3.21 2.28 12.72
CA ASN A 439 2.61 0.99 13.09
C ASN A 439 3.34 0.30 14.26
N SER A 440 4.66 0.46 14.34
CA SER A 440 5.47 -0.10 15.44
C SER A 440 5.14 0.48 16.81
N THR A 441 4.51 1.66 16.90
CA THR A 441 4.04 2.25 18.15
C THR A 441 2.75 1.62 18.66
N ARG A 442 2.05 0.84 17.82
CA ARG A 442 0.82 0.08 18.11
C ARG A 442 -0.34 0.92 18.65
N LEU A 443 -0.37 2.23 18.38
CA LEU A 443 -1.39 3.13 18.91
C LEU A 443 -2.81 2.79 18.46
N ALA A 444 -2.99 2.05 17.35
CA ALA A 444 -4.29 1.56 16.94
C ALA A 444 -5.00 0.71 18.01
N GLN A 445 -4.26 0.08 18.93
CA GLN A 445 -4.81 -0.70 20.04
C GLN A 445 -5.55 0.14 21.08
N LEU A 446 -5.39 1.47 21.07
CA LEU A 446 -6.07 2.38 21.99
C LEU A 446 -7.54 2.62 21.62
N LYS A 447 -7.93 2.27 20.38
CA LYS A 447 -9.27 2.52 19.83
C LYS A 447 -10.40 2.00 20.73
N ASP A 448 -10.23 0.81 21.29
CA ASP A 448 -11.25 0.15 22.11
C ASP A 448 -11.15 0.52 23.61
N LEU A 449 -10.18 1.35 24.00
CA LEU A 449 -9.95 1.77 25.37
C LEU A 449 -10.31 3.24 25.63
N LEU A 450 -10.45 4.04 24.58
CA LEU A 450 -10.77 5.47 24.60
C LEU A 450 -12.26 5.70 24.31
#